data_565b25d195a67cc17f0388195e61e3e5
#
_entry.id   565b25d195a67cc17f0388195e61e3e5
#
_cell.length_a   1.000
_cell.length_b   1.000
_cell.length_c   1.000
_cell.angle_alpha   90.00
_cell.angle_beta   90.00
_cell.angle_gamma   90.00
#
_symmetry.space_group_name_H-M   'P 1'
#
loop_
_entity.id
_entity.type
_entity.pdbx_description
1 polymer ?
#
loop_
_entity_poly.entity_id
_entity_poly.type
_entity_poly.pdbx_seq_one_letter_code
_entity_poly.pdbx_strand_id
1 'polypeptide(L)'
;WAEGFVVKESSRLASNWRSKATLQEYLQAANIVAIEGIDTRALTTHLREKGAQPGVISHIDLDPRRLADKARKAPSIIGRDLAATVTCERRYTWTAGTGDWAPKLTMPEPGAAQAARKTWRVVAYDFGVKQNILRRLVDVGCEVTVVPASTPAKDVLALNPQGLFLSNGPGDPEGVPYAMDALRELIGRLPIFGICLGHQSLGLELGSSTYK
;
A
#
# COMPACT_ATOMS: atom_id res chain seq x y z
N TRP A 1 -4.66 -6.60 5.13
CA TRP A 1 -5.66 -5.60 5.53
C TRP A 1 -6.94 -5.66 4.67
N ALA A 2 -7.11 -6.70 3.83
CA ALA A 2 -8.35 -6.89 3.10
C ALA A 2 -9.43 -7.46 4.02
N GLU A 3 -10.61 -6.82 4.07
CA GLU A 3 -11.76 -7.28 4.85
C GLU A 3 -12.58 -8.36 4.11
N GLY A 4 -12.40 -8.44 2.79
CA GLY A 4 -13.07 -9.41 1.95
C GLY A 4 -12.40 -9.59 0.60
N PHE A 5 -12.69 -10.71 -0.06
CA PHE A 5 -12.09 -11.06 -1.34
C PHE A 5 -13.16 -11.50 -2.33
N VAL A 6 -13.17 -10.87 -3.52
CA VAL A 6 -14.18 -11.13 -4.56
C VAL A 6 -13.50 -11.60 -5.83
N VAL A 7 -13.90 -12.75 -6.36
CA VAL A 7 -13.37 -13.31 -7.59
C VAL A 7 -14.49 -13.77 -8.52
N LYS A 8 -14.20 -13.83 -9.81
CA LYS A 8 -15.10 -14.46 -10.78
C LYS A 8 -15.08 -15.98 -10.59
N GLU A 9 -13.90 -16.54 -10.44
CA GLU A 9 -13.68 -17.98 -10.26
C GLU A 9 -12.41 -18.20 -9.45
N SER A 10 -12.45 -19.10 -8.48
CA SER A 10 -11.31 -19.47 -7.66
C SER A 10 -10.63 -20.69 -8.26
N SER A 11 -9.31 -20.62 -8.47
CA SER A 11 -8.54 -21.78 -8.87
C SER A 11 -8.48 -22.80 -7.73
N ARG A 12 -8.89 -24.04 -8.01
CA ARG A 12 -8.81 -25.16 -7.04
C ARG A 12 -7.40 -25.67 -6.85
N LEU A 13 -6.50 -25.38 -7.79
CA LEU A 13 -5.12 -25.83 -7.78
C LEU A 13 -4.18 -24.65 -7.78
N ALA A 14 -3.19 -24.71 -6.90
CA ALA A 14 -2.07 -23.77 -6.94
C ALA A 14 -1.13 -24.17 -8.09
N SER A 15 -1.19 -23.42 -9.20
CA SER A 15 -0.45 -23.74 -10.43
C SER A 15 0.98 -23.21 -10.48
N ASN A 16 1.44 -22.51 -9.44
CA ASN A 16 2.79 -22.00 -9.35
C ASN A 16 3.66 -22.92 -8.49
N TRP A 17 4.80 -23.36 -9.02
CA TRP A 17 5.75 -24.22 -8.30
C TRP A 17 6.28 -23.64 -6.98
N ARG A 18 6.19 -22.34 -6.78
CA ARG A 18 6.54 -21.63 -5.53
C ARG A 18 5.38 -21.54 -4.55
N SER A 19 4.19 -21.95 -4.94
CA SER A 19 3.02 -21.87 -4.07
C SER A 19 3.19 -22.77 -2.85
N LYS A 20 2.85 -22.23 -1.68
CA LYS A 20 2.87 -22.94 -0.40
C LYS A 20 1.47 -23.37 0.04
N ALA A 21 0.44 -22.79 -0.56
CA ALA A 21 -0.95 -23.01 -0.22
C ALA A 21 -1.85 -22.60 -1.38
N THR A 22 -3.08 -23.09 -1.41
CA THR A 22 -4.13 -22.58 -2.28
C THR A 22 -4.61 -21.20 -1.81
N LEU A 23 -5.29 -20.46 -2.70
CA LEU A 23 -5.90 -19.19 -2.31
C LEU A 23 -6.92 -19.37 -1.17
N GLN A 24 -7.71 -20.44 -1.22
CA GLN A 24 -8.69 -20.75 -0.18
C GLN A 24 -8.04 -20.95 1.18
N GLU A 25 -7.01 -21.77 1.27
CA GLU A 25 -6.26 -22.00 2.53
C GLU A 25 -5.64 -20.71 3.05
N TYR A 26 -5.10 -19.87 2.16
CA TYR A 26 -4.54 -18.58 2.54
C TYR A 26 -5.60 -17.63 3.14
N LEU A 27 -6.76 -17.51 2.49
CA LEU A 27 -7.85 -16.65 2.96
C LEU A 27 -8.44 -17.16 4.28
N GLN A 28 -8.59 -18.49 4.43
CA GLN A 28 -9.05 -19.10 5.68
C GLN A 28 -8.07 -18.84 6.83
N ALA A 29 -6.77 -19.03 6.60
CA ALA A 29 -5.74 -18.75 7.61
C ALA A 29 -5.71 -17.28 8.01
N ALA A 30 -6.05 -16.37 7.11
CA ALA A 30 -6.13 -14.93 7.35
C ALA A 30 -7.52 -14.48 7.87
N ASN A 31 -8.47 -15.39 8.04
CA ASN A 31 -9.86 -15.11 8.43
C ASN A 31 -10.55 -14.07 7.50
N ILE A 32 -10.28 -14.15 6.20
CA ILE A 32 -10.85 -13.26 5.19
C ILE A 32 -12.03 -13.94 4.50
N VAL A 33 -13.20 -13.30 4.54
CA VAL A 33 -14.39 -13.75 3.84
C VAL A 33 -14.21 -13.57 2.34
N ALA A 34 -14.53 -14.61 1.56
CA ALA A 34 -14.41 -14.57 0.11
C ALA A 34 -15.71 -15.00 -0.58
N ILE A 35 -15.95 -14.47 -1.76
CA ILE A 35 -17.07 -14.82 -2.63
C ILE A 35 -16.59 -15.02 -4.06
N GLU A 36 -17.06 -16.09 -4.71
CA GLU A 36 -16.83 -16.35 -6.13
C GLU A 36 -18.14 -16.30 -6.94
N GLY A 37 -18.04 -16.34 -8.25
CA GLY A 37 -19.20 -16.29 -9.15
C GLY A 37 -19.67 -14.86 -9.46
N ILE A 38 -18.91 -13.85 -9.09
CA ILE A 38 -19.26 -12.44 -9.32
C ILE A 38 -18.62 -11.97 -10.63
N ASP A 39 -19.39 -11.20 -11.43
CA ASP A 39 -18.82 -10.44 -12.56
C ASP A 39 -17.94 -9.29 -12.04
N THR A 40 -16.67 -9.61 -11.79
CA THR A 40 -15.70 -8.65 -11.27
C THR A 40 -15.35 -7.55 -12.26
N ARG A 41 -15.58 -7.78 -13.58
CA ARG A 41 -15.40 -6.74 -14.59
C ARG A 41 -16.50 -5.71 -14.51
N ALA A 42 -17.76 -6.15 -14.43
CA ALA A 42 -18.89 -5.25 -14.24
C ALA A 42 -18.78 -4.46 -12.93
N LEU A 43 -18.39 -5.13 -11.84
CA LEU A 43 -18.14 -4.49 -10.54
C LEU A 43 -17.05 -3.41 -10.64
N THR A 44 -15.93 -3.72 -11.28
CA THR A 44 -14.81 -2.76 -11.47
C THR A 44 -15.24 -1.57 -12.32
N THR A 45 -16.00 -1.79 -13.39
CA THR A 45 -16.54 -0.72 -14.24
C THR A 45 -17.48 0.18 -13.43
N HIS A 46 -18.38 -0.41 -12.65
CA HIS A 46 -19.31 0.33 -11.79
C HIS A 46 -18.55 1.22 -10.77
N LEU A 47 -17.56 0.66 -10.07
CA LEU A 47 -16.77 1.41 -9.10
C LEU A 47 -15.94 2.53 -9.76
N ARG A 48 -15.47 2.32 -10.98
CA ARG A 48 -14.73 3.36 -11.72
C ARG A 48 -15.65 4.52 -12.16
N GLU A 49 -16.89 4.24 -12.50
CA GLU A 49 -17.85 5.26 -12.92
C GLU A 49 -18.50 6.00 -11.75
N LYS A 50 -18.76 5.30 -10.65
CA LYS A 50 -19.50 5.82 -9.49
C LYS A 50 -18.62 6.19 -8.29
N GLY A 51 -17.32 5.90 -8.37
CA GLY A 51 -16.37 6.06 -7.25
C GLY A 51 -16.45 4.91 -6.23
N ALA A 52 -15.66 5.04 -5.17
CA ALA A 52 -15.64 4.07 -4.08
C ALA A 52 -16.99 4.01 -3.36
N GLN A 53 -17.50 2.80 -3.13
CA GLN A 53 -18.78 2.58 -2.48
C GLN A 53 -18.66 1.58 -1.33
N PRO A 54 -19.43 1.76 -0.25
CA PRO A 54 -19.54 0.75 0.81
C PRO A 54 -20.15 -0.54 0.26
N GLY A 55 -19.58 -1.68 0.70
CA GLY A 55 -20.08 -3.00 0.34
C GLY A 55 -20.08 -3.95 1.53
N VAL A 56 -20.85 -5.01 1.44
CA VAL A 56 -20.91 -6.09 2.44
C VAL A 56 -20.77 -7.43 1.75
N ILE A 57 -19.90 -8.29 2.29
CA ILE A 57 -19.83 -9.70 1.94
C ILE A 57 -20.21 -10.49 3.18
N SER A 58 -21.08 -11.49 3.03
CA SER A 58 -21.54 -12.31 4.15
C SER A 58 -21.76 -13.75 3.72
N HIS A 59 -21.40 -14.69 4.59
CA HIS A 59 -21.73 -16.11 4.49
C HIS A 59 -22.71 -16.55 5.58
N ILE A 60 -23.07 -15.66 6.49
CA ILE A 60 -23.99 -15.92 7.62
C ILE A 60 -25.38 -15.36 7.29
N ASP A 61 -25.47 -14.08 7.00
CA ASP A 61 -26.70 -13.45 6.56
C ASP A 61 -26.76 -13.47 5.02
N LEU A 62 -27.79 -14.08 4.47
CA LEU A 62 -27.98 -14.24 3.02
C LEU A 62 -29.13 -13.38 2.48
N ASP A 63 -29.75 -12.54 3.31
CA ASP A 63 -30.82 -11.63 2.87
C ASP A 63 -30.22 -10.40 2.17
N PRO A 64 -30.39 -10.26 0.83
CA PRO A 64 -29.78 -9.16 0.09
C PRO A 64 -30.31 -7.78 0.50
N ARG A 65 -31.56 -7.68 1.01
CA ARG A 65 -32.13 -6.40 1.47
C ARG A 65 -31.44 -5.93 2.74
N ARG A 66 -31.28 -6.83 3.74
CA ARG A 66 -30.57 -6.52 4.97
C ARG A 66 -29.11 -6.18 4.73
N LEU A 67 -28.44 -6.91 3.82
CA LEU A 67 -27.04 -6.62 3.46
C LEU A 67 -26.90 -5.27 2.75
N ALA A 68 -27.81 -4.94 1.84
CA ALA A 68 -27.82 -3.63 1.17
C ALA A 68 -28.07 -2.49 2.18
N ASP A 69 -28.96 -2.67 3.15
CA ASP A 69 -29.18 -1.68 4.20
C ASP A 69 -27.97 -1.53 5.12
N LYS A 70 -27.29 -2.63 5.43
CA LYS A 70 -26.04 -2.62 6.19
C LYS A 70 -24.93 -1.86 5.43
N ALA A 71 -24.80 -2.10 4.13
CA ALA A 71 -23.84 -1.38 3.27
C ALA A 71 -24.13 0.12 3.24
N ARG A 72 -25.41 0.54 3.07
CA ARG A 72 -25.79 1.96 3.07
C ARG A 72 -25.50 2.68 4.39
N LYS A 73 -25.55 1.95 5.51
CA LYS A 73 -25.26 2.48 6.85
C LYS A 73 -23.78 2.44 7.19
N ALA A 74 -22.95 1.79 6.38
CA ALA A 74 -21.50 1.74 6.60
C ALA A 74 -20.89 3.14 6.47
N PRO A 75 -19.93 3.47 7.35
CA PRO A 75 -19.28 4.79 7.31
C PRO A 75 -18.49 4.96 6.02
N SER A 76 -18.56 6.17 5.45
CA SER A 76 -17.73 6.55 4.29
C SER A 76 -16.24 6.47 4.63
N ILE A 77 -15.41 6.20 3.64
CA ILE A 77 -13.95 6.28 3.76
C ILE A 77 -13.42 7.72 3.64
N ILE A 78 -14.27 8.65 3.15
CA ILE A 78 -13.88 10.05 2.93
C ILE A 78 -13.57 10.71 4.26
N GLY A 79 -12.41 11.36 4.37
CA GLY A 79 -11.96 12.07 5.56
C GLY A 79 -11.60 11.18 6.76
N ARG A 80 -11.63 9.83 6.61
CA ARG A 80 -11.20 8.92 7.68
C ARG A 80 -9.70 8.67 7.61
N ASP A 81 -9.07 8.72 8.77
CA ASP A 81 -7.69 8.27 8.93
C ASP A 81 -7.61 6.74 8.99
N LEU A 82 -7.49 6.13 7.82
CA LEU A 82 -7.26 4.69 7.70
C LEU A 82 -5.77 4.35 7.77
N ALA A 83 -4.89 5.30 7.53
CA ALA A 83 -3.45 5.09 7.63
C ALA A 83 -3.04 4.80 9.08
N ALA A 84 -3.66 5.46 10.06
CA ALA A 84 -3.40 5.20 11.49
C ALA A 84 -3.70 3.75 11.91
N THR A 85 -4.61 3.04 11.21
CA THR A 85 -4.97 1.66 11.54
C THR A 85 -4.02 0.62 10.94
N VAL A 86 -3.22 0.99 9.94
CA VAL A 86 -2.38 0.05 9.17
C VAL A 86 -0.90 0.38 9.23
N THR A 87 -0.53 1.54 9.74
CA THR A 87 0.86 1.98 9.92
C THR A 87 1.59 1.13 10.96
N CYS A 88 2.91 1.09 10.89
CA CYS A 88 3.72 0.43 11.91
C CYS A 88 3.69 1.22 13.24
N GLU A 89 3.78 0.51 14.36
CA GLU A 89 3.78 1.12 15.69
C GLU A 89 5.08 1.87 16.01
N ARG A 90 6.20 1.40 15.44
CA ARG A 90 7.54 1.97 15.67
C ARG A 90 8.41 1.81 14.44
N ARG A 91 9.39 2.67 14.31
CA ARG A 91 10.37 2.61 13.23
C ARG A 91 11.12 1.28 13.21
N TYR A 92 11.44 0.82 12.01
CA TYR A 92 12.27 -0.36 11.80
C TYR A 92 13.09 -0.24 10.50
N THR A 93 14.15 -1.02 10.38
CA THR A 93 14.95 -1.13 9.15
C THR A 93 14.45 -2.29 8.32
N TRP A 94 14.25 -2.07 7.03
CA TRP A 94 13.89 -3.11 6.08
C TRP A 94 15.12 -3.50 5.25
N THR A 95 15.50 -4.80 5.29
CA THR A 95 16.72 -5.31 4.64
C THR A 95 16.46 -6.34 3.55
N ALA A 96 15.26 -6.90 3.48
CA ALA A 96 14.94 -7.95 2.53
C ALA A 96 14.70 -7.38 1.13
N GLY A 97 15.42 -7.90 0.14
CA GLY A 97 15.16 -7.68 -1.28
C GLY A 97 14.14 -8.67 -1.85
N THR A 98 13.92 -8.64 -3.16
CA THR A 98 13.02 -9.58 -3.86
C THR A 98 13.64 -10.97 -4.00
N GLY A 99 14.96 -11.14 -3.81
CA GLY A 99 15.64 -12.40 -3.94
C GLY A 99 15.40 -13.05 -5.30
N ASP A 100 15.06 -14.35 -5.31
CA ASP A 100 14.77 -15.12 -6.54
C ASP A 100 13.52 -14.61 -7.31
N TRP A 101 12.74 -13.69 -6.73
CA TRP A 101 11.61 -13.05 -7.38
C TRP A 101 11.99 -11.80 -8.16
N ALA A 102 13.26 -11.38 -8.08
CA ALA A 102 13.72 -10.26 -8.89
C ALA A 102 13.47 -10.59 -10.35
N PRO A 103 12.70 -9.75 -11.10
CA PRO A 103 12.73 -9.88 -12.54
C PRO A 103 14.20 -9.80 -12.95
N LYS A 104 14.65 -10.66 -13.85
CA LYS A 104 15.93 -10.48 -14.56
C LYS A 104 15.83 -9.26 -15.48
N LEU A 105 15.43 -8.13 -14.92
CA LEU A 105 15.57 -6.84 -15.56
C LEU A 105 17.07 -6.64 -15.65
N THR A 106 17.56 -6.60 -16.87
CA THR A 106 18.90 -6.31 -17.32
C THR A 106 19.67 -5.46 -16.32
N MET A 107 20.18 -6.14 -15.29
CA MET A 107 21.29 -5.62 -14.50
C MET A 107 22.46 -5.54 -15.50
N PRO A 108 23.29 -4.49 -15.46
CA PRO A 108 24.49 -4.47 -16.25
C PRO A 108 25.22 -5.80 -16.06
N GLU A 109 25.67 -6.41 -17.16
CA GLU A 109 26.41 -7.68 -17.19
C GLU A 109 27.38 -7.80 -16.00
N PRO A 110 27.53 -9.00 -15.41
CA PRO A 110 28.55 -9.23 -14.39
C PRO A 110 29.94 -9.04 -14.99
N GLY A 111 30.47 -7.85 -14.85
CA GLY A 111 31.75 -7.44 -15.46
C GLY A 111 31.86 -5.93 -15.61
N ALA A 112 30.77 -5.19 -15.66
CA ALA A 112 30.81 -3.76 -15.40
C ALA A 112 31.15 -3.59 -13.93
N ALA A 113 32.35 -3.10 -13.63
CA ALA A 113 33.00 -2.98 -12.35
C ALA A 113 32.02 -2.91 -11.18
N GLN A 114 32.20 -3.78 -10.17
CA GLN A 114 31.72 -3.62 -8.82
C GLN A 114 32.34 -2.34 -8.20
N ALA A 115 32.16 -1.21 -8.88
CA ALA A 115 32.29 0.08 -8.24
C ALA A 115 31.31 0.02 -7.06
N ALA A 116 31.82 0.24 -5.86
CA ALA A 116 31.06 0.20 -4.62
C ALA A 116 29.69 0.88 -4.87
N ARG A 117 28.62 0.07 -4.93
CA ARG A 117 27.28 0.60 -5.23
C ARG A 117 26.97 1.60 -4.16
N LYS A 118 26.86 2.86 -4.56
CA LYS A 118 26.49 3.93 -3.64
C LYS A 118 25.14 3.55 -3.03
N THR A 119 25.13 3.31 -1.72
CA THR A 119 23.92 3.05 -0.96
C THR A 119 23.22 4.37 -0.65
N TRP A 120 21.91 4.38 -0.78
CA TRP A 120 21.09 5.56 -0.54
C TRP A 120 20.24 5.36 0.71
N ARG A 121 20.42 6.20 1.72
CA ARG A 121 19.56 6.17 2.91
C ARG A 121 18.20 6.77 2.58
N VAL A 122 17.17 5.95 2.64
CA VAL A 122 15.77 6.33 2.37
C VAL A 122 14.94 6.13 3.63
N VAL A 123 14.23 7.17 4.04
CA VAL A 123 13.17 7.04 5.03
C VAL A 123 11.86 6.83 4.32
N ALA A 124 11.10 5.81 4.72
CA ALA A 124 9.81 5.45 4.15
C ALA A 124 8.70 5.68 5.18
N TYR A 125 7.79 6.61 4.92
CA TYR A 125 6.55 6.72 5.69
C TYR A 125 5.63 5.54 5.37
N ASP A 126 5.19 4.87 6.42
CA ASP A 126 4.27 3.73 6.33
C ASP A 126 2.81 4.18 6.46
N PHE A 127 2.14 4.36 5.34
CA PHE A 127 0.69 4.57 5.27
C PHE A 127 -0.09 3.26 5.06
N GLY A 128 0.54 2.11 5.22
CA GLY A 128 0.06 0.77 4.84
C GLY A 128 0.87 0.22 3.67
N VAL A 129 2.19 0.26 3.82
CA VAL A 129 3.14 -0.04 2.75
C VAL A 129 3.03 -1.48 2.25
N LYS A 130 2.94 -1.64 0.95
CA LYS A 130 3.07 -2.94 0.30
C LYS A 130 4.53 -3.40 0.36
N GLN A 131 4.82 -4.46 1.10
CA GLN A 131 6.19 -4.93 1.37
C GLN A 131 7.06 -5.10 0.11
N ASN A 132 6.42 -5.44 -1.03
CA ASN A 132 7.19 -5.59 -2.27
C ASN A 132 7.80 -4.28 -2.76
N ILE A 133 7.25 -3.13 -2.39
CA ILE A 133 7.83 -1.83 -2.70
C ILE A 133 9.13 -1.64 -1.91
N LEU A 134 9.13 -1.98 -0.61
CA LEU A 134 10.34 -1.93 0.22
C LEU A 134 11.43 -2.87 -0.32
N ARG A 135 11.04 -4.09 -0.77
CA ARG A 135 11.98 -5.02 -1.41
C ARG A 135 12.63 -4.41 -2.65
N ARG A 136 11.83 -3.73 -3.48
CA ARG A 136 12.34 -3.09 -4.70
C ARG A 136 13.28 -1.92 -4.39
N LEU A 137 13.02 -1.15 -3.34
CA LEU A 137 13.95 -0.11 -2.90
C LEU A 137 15.31 -0.71 -2.48
N VAL A 138 15.29 -1.83 -1.74
CA VAL A 138 16.53 -2.54 -1.38
C VAL A 138 17.24 -3.09 -2.62
N ASP A 139 16.53 -3.66 -3.58
CA ASP A 139 17.11 -4.20 -4.81
C ASP A 139 17.89 -3.15 -5.63
N VAL A 140 17.45 -1.89 -5.58
CA VAL A 140 18.12 -0.78 -6.26
C VAL A 140 19.20 -0.08 -5.41
N GLY A 141 19.51 -0.64 -4.22
CA GLY A 141 20.60 -0.18 -3.36
C GLY A 141 20.20 0.84 -2.30
N CYS A 142 18.92 0.90 -1.92
CA CYS A 142 18.49 1.73 -0.81
C CYS A 142 18.63 1.01 0.53
N GLU A 143 19.14 1.73 1.54
CA GLU A 143 18.99 1.40 2.96
C GLU A 143 17.69 2.03 3.44
N VAL A 144 16.70 1.19 3.76
CA VAL A 144 15.33 1.66 4.01
C VAL A 144 15.04 1.64 5.50
N THR A 145 14.76 2.81 6.07
CA THR A 145 14.19 2.96 7.41
C THR A 145 12.71 3.30 7.28
N VAL A 146 11.86 2.41 7.75
CA VAL A 146 10.40 2.60 7.75
C VAL A 146 10.00 3.29 9.05
N VAL A 147 9.16 4.31 8.93
CA VAL A 147 8.66 5.09 10.06
C VAL A 147 7.13 5.14 10.07
N PRO A 148 6.51 5.25 11.25
CA PRO A 148 5.06 5.46 11.36
C PRO A 148 4.58 6.67 10.57
N ALA A 149 3.33 6.63 10.10
CA ALA A 149 2.68 7.71 9.37
C ALA A 149 2.69 9.05 10.12
N SER A 150 2.65 9.01 11.46
CA SER A 150 2.63 10.18 12.34
C SER A 150 4.00 10.72 12.71
N THR A 151 5.09 10.21 12.13
CA THR A 151 6.46 10.64 12.47
C THR A 151 6.69 12.10 12.08
N PRO A 152 7.08 12.99 13.01
CA PRO A 152 7.34 14.39 12.69
C PRO A 152 8.54 14.58 11.75
N ALA A 153 8.52 15.64 10.95
CA ALA A 153 9.59 15.97 10.01
C ALA A 153 10.98 16.05 10.67
N LYS A 154 11.07 16.63 11.87
CA LYS A 154 12.31 16.74 12.64
C LYS A 154 12.95 15.37 12.93
N ASP A 155 12.13 14.36 13.24
CA ASP A 155 12.60 13.02 13.58
C ASP A 155 13.05 12.27 12.31
N VAL A 156 12.40 12.53 11.17
CA VAL A 156 12.85 12.04 9.86
C VAL A 156 14.19 12.66 9.48
N LEU A 157 14.35 13.98 9.63
CA LEU A 157 15.60 14.68 9.30
C LEU A 157 16.76 14.24 10.21
N ALA A 158 16.49 13.90 11.47
CA ALA A 158 17.50 13.39 12.40
C ALA A 158 18.11 12.04 11.95
N LEU A 159 17.43 11.30 11.06
CA LEU A 159 17.95 10.07 10.44
C LEU A 159 18.91 10.35 9.27
N ASN A 160 19.15 11.62 8.93
CA ASN A 160 19.98 12.04 7.80
C ASN A 160 19.64 11.32 6.49
N PRO A 161 18.38 11.28 6.03
CA PRO A 161 18.02 10.62 4.80
C PRO A 161 18.56 11.37 3.58
N GLN A 162 18.81 10.63 2.50
CA GLN A 162 19.14 11.15 1.18
C GLN A 162 17.92 11.17 0.26
N GLY A 163 16.82 10.56 0.68
CA GLY A 163 15.53 10.56 0.00
C GLY A 163 14.41 10.16 0.94
N LEU A 164 13.21 10.60 0.60
CA LEU A 164 11.97 10.28 1.30
C LEU A 164 11.06 9.48 0.39
N PHE A 165 10.52 8.40 0.89
CA PHE A 165 9.50 7.61 0.23
C PHE A 165 8.18 7.70 0.99
N LEU A 166 7.11 8.05 0.27
CA LEU A 166 5.74 8.09 0.77
C LEU A 166 4.99 6.88 0.24
N SER A 167 4.62 5.97 1.10
CA SER A 167 4.05 4.71 0.66
C SER A 167 2.64 4.84 0.10
N ASN A 168 2.18 3.78 -0.54
CA ASN A 168 0.76 3.56 -0.75
C ASN A 168 0.05 3.41 0.59
N GLY A 169 -1.25 3.63 0.59
CA GLY A 169 -2.09 3.46 1.78
C GLY A 169 -3.57 3.46 1.45
N PRO A 170 -4.42 3.08 2.39
CA PRO A 170 -5.87 3.18 2.26
C PRO A 170 -6.36 4.59 2.55
N GLY A 171 -7.56 4.89 2.07
CA GLY A 171 -8.30 6.09 2.44
C GLY A 171 -8.01 7.31 1.59
N ASP A 172 -8.24 8.43 2.22
CA ASP A 172 -8.19 9.76 1.63
C ASP A 172 -6.94 10.50 2.14
N PRO A 173 -6.13 11.13 1.27
CA PRO A 173 -4.98 11.91 1.73
C PRO A 173 -5.38 13.07 2.67
N GLU A 174 -6.57 13.63 2.54
CA GLU A 174 -7.08 14.65 3.47
C GLU A 174 -7.38 14.10 4.87
N GLY A 175 -7.51 12.79 5.01
CA GLY A 175 -7.71 12.10 6.30
C GLY A 175 -6.44 11.95 7.16
N VAL A 176 -5.26 12.35 6.64
CA VAL A 176 -3.96 12.20 7.33
C VAL A 176 -3.24 13.54 7.52
N PRO A 177 -3.83 14.51 8.24
CA PRO A 177 -3.29 15.88 8.34
C PRO A 177 -1.87 15.95 8.90
N TYR A 178 -1.52 15.10 9.86
CA TYR A 178 -0.19 15.03 10.44
C TYR A 178 0.90 14.66 9.41
N ALA A 179 0.57 13.84 8.40
CA ALA A 179 1.49 13.53 7.32
C ALA A 179 1.66 14.73 6.38
N MET A 180 0.59 15.49 6.15
CA MET A 180 0.64 16.72 5.36
C MET A 180 1.51 17.76 6.04
N ASP A 181 1.38 17.98 7.36
CA ASP A 181 2.21 18.90 8.12
C ASP A 181 3.69 18.53 8.04
N ALA A 182 4.01 17.23 8.22
CA ALA A 182 5.39 16.76 8.07
C ALA A 182 5.93 16.95 6.64
N LEU A 183 5.11 16.69 5.62
CA LEU A 183 5.47 16.89 4.22
C LEU A 183 5.79 18.36 3.90
N ARG A 184 5.00 19.28 4.38
CA ARG A 184 5.21 20.74 4.19
C ARG A 184 6.58 21.18 4.66
N GLU A 185 7.08 20.59 5.76
CA GLU A 185 8.42 20.89 6.27
C GLU A 185 9.54 20.18 5.49
N LEU A 186 9.25 19.04 4.82
CA LEU A 186 10.25 18.21 4.13
C LEU A 186 10.40 18.56 2.65
N ILE A 187 9.37 19.14 2.01
CA ILE A 187 9.42 19.58 0.61
C ILE A 187 10.54 20.60 0.43
N GLY A 188 11.35 20.41 -0.62
CA GLY A 188 12.50 21.25 -0.93
C GLY A 188 13.78 20.94 -0.15
N ARG A 189 13.73 20.09 0.88
CA ARG A 189 14.92 19.70 1.68
C ARG A 189 15.61 18.45 1.17
N LEU A 190 14.85 17.53 0.57
CA LEU A 190 15.35 16.26 0.03
C LEU A 190 14.46 15.76 -1.12
N PRO A 191 14.96 14.88 -1.99
CA PRO A 191 14.13 14.22 -3.00
C PRO A 191 13.00 13.43 -2.34
N ILE A 192 11.78 13.58 -2.84
CA ILE A 192 10.59 12.87 -2.35
C ILE A 192 9.96 12.09 -3.49
N PHE A 193 9.62 10.84 -3.24
CA PHE A 193 8.88 9.98 -4.16
C PHE A 193 7.68 9.36 -3.46
N GLY A 194 6.50 9.46 -4.07
CA GLY A 194 5.25 8.95 -3.52
C GLY A 194 4.56 7.95 -4.44
N ILE A 195 3.87 6.97 -3.85
CA ILE A 195 3.04 6.00 -4.57
C ILE A 195 1.61 6.07 -4.02
N CYS A 196 0.60 6.14 -4.92
CA CYS A 196 -0.83 6.14 -4.58
C CYS A 196 -1.15 7.24 -3.54
N LEU A 197 -1.52 6.87 -2.32
CA LEU A 197 -1.81 7.83 -1.24
C LEU A 197 -0.65 8.83 -1.04
N GLY A 198 0.59 8.33 -1.00
CA GLY A 198 1.77 9.20 -0.86
C GLY A 198 1.98 10.14 -2.05
N HIS A 199 1.66 9.72 -3.27
CA HIS A 199 1.68 10.59 -4.46
C HIS A 199 0.58 11.66 -4.39
N GLN A 200 -0.63 11.26 -3.99
CA GLN A 200 -1.76 12.19 -3.82
C GLN A 200 -1.47 13.24 -2.75
N SER A 201 -0.93 12.82 -1.60
CA SER A 201 -0.51 13.72 -0.52
C SER A 201 0.52 14.73 -0.99
N LEU A 202 1.53 14.28 -1.75
CA LEU A 202 2.54 15.18 -2.32
C LEU A 202 1.92 16.16 -3.31
N GLY A 203 0.98 15.71 -4.15
CA GLY A 203 0.26 16.57 -5.09
C GLY A 203 -0.54 17.67 -4.38
N LEU A 204 -1.27 17.32 -3.31
CA LEU A 204 -2.03 18.29 -2.51
C LEU A 204 -1.12 19.36 -1.91
N GLU A 205 0.01 18.98 -1.31
CA GLU A 205 0.95 19.94 -0.73
C GLU A 205 1.64 20.84 -1.77
N LEU A 206 1.71 20.39 -3.03
CA LEU A 206 2.19 21.19 -4.16
C LEU A 206 1.07 22.03 -4.82
N GLY A 207 -0.11 22.12 -4.23
CA GLY A 207 -1.24 22.93 -4.69
C GLY A 207 -2.13 22.29 -5.75
N SER A 208 -1.98 20.95 -6.00
CA SER A 208 -2.90 20.20 -6.86
C SER A 208 -4.17 19.82 -6.10
N SER A 209 -5.19 19.40 -6.84
CA SER A 209 -6.42 18.83 -6.25
C SER A 209 -6.51 17.32 -6.57
N THR A 210 -7.12 16.57 -5.68
CA THR A 210 -7.52 15.19 -5.94
C THR A 210 -9.00 15.16 -6.31
N TYR A 211 -9.38 14.27 -7.23
CA TYR A 211 -10.79 13.99 -7.53
C TYR A 211 -11.07 12.50 -7.28
N LYS A 212 -12.30 12.22 -6.89
CA LYS A 212 -12.76 10.89 -6.46
C LYS A 212 -13.91 10.42 -7.34
#